data_ece3a955a0520560e10180681d7d7ea5
#
_entry.id   ece3a955a0520560e10180681d7d7ea5
#
_cell.length_a   1.000
_cell.length_b   1.000
_cell.length_c   1.000
_cell.angle_alpha   90.00
_cell.angle_beta   90.00
_cell.angle_gamma   90.00
#
_symmetry.space_group_name_H-M   'P 1'
#
loop_
_entity.id
_entity.type
_entity.pdbx_description
1 polymer ?
#
loop_
_entity_poly.entity_id
_entity_poly.type
_entity_poly.pdbx_seq_one_letter_code
_entity_poly.pdbx_strand_id
1 'polypeptide(L)'
;MTHGTIHSVESCGTVDGPGIRFIVFTQGCPLRCQYCHNADTWEFGCGRSVSATAIIEEAEGYRSFFEATGGGITFSGGEPLAQPEFLEAALREAKQKGLHTVIDTAGSVVPKNIDQILDHTDLVLLDIKHIDDATCRILTGRSNANTLAFAKRLADRNIPVWIRHVLVPGLTMTETFLRQTGEFIRTLGNVERVEVLPYHQLGVYKWEALGLDYPLKDVLPPSAEDATAAQELLTSYLS
;
A
#
# COMPACT_ATOMS: atom_id res chain seq x y z
N MET A 1 -23.34 -9.64 -9.27
CA MET A 1 -22.34 -9.52 -8.19
C MET A 1 -21.00 -9.22 -8.84
N THR A 2 -20.26 -8.23 -8.32
CA THR A 2 -18.94 -7.86 -8.83
C THR A 2 -17.90 -8.81 -8.24
N HIS A 3 -17.04 -9.38 -9.08
CA HIS A 3 -15.98 -10.30 -8.68
C HIS A 3 -14.61 -9.65 -8.87
N GLY A 4 -13.70 -10.00 -7.99
CA GLY A 4 -12.28 -9.71 -8.09
C GLY A 4 -11.45 -10.97 -7.91
N THR A 5 -10.17 -10.83 -8.18
CA THR A 5 -9.19 -11.90 -8.00
C THR A 5 -8.28 -11.54 -6.83
N ILE A 6 -8.22 -12.39 -5.82
CA ILE A 6 -7.39 -12.22 -4.65
C ILE A 6 -6.32 -13.30 -4.57
N HIS A 7 -5.18 -12.97 -3.98
CA HIS A 7 -4.13 -13.90 -3.63
C HIS A 7 -4.51 -14.65 -2.34
N SER A 8 -4.76 -13.91 -1.27
CA SER A 8 -5.03 -14.43 0.07
C SER A 8 -5.75 -13.42 0.94
N VAL A 9 -6.11 -13.83 2.13
CA VAL A 9 -6.59 -12.96 3.21
C VAL A 9 -5.77 -13.20 4.48
N GLU A 10 -5.70 -12.17 5.32
CA GLU A 10 -5.20 -12.26 6.69
C GLU A 10 -6.21 -11.64 7.64
N SER A 11 -6.59 -12.37 8.68
CA SER A 11 -7.70 -11.97 9.56
C SER A 11 -7.31 -11.14 10.78
N CYS A 12 -6.02 -11.03 11.09
CA CYS A 12 -5.50 -10.36 12.29
C CYS A 12 -4.27 -9.50 12.00
N GLY A 13 -4.24 -8.80 10.86
CA GLY A 13 -3.16 -7.87 10.53
C GLY A 13 -3.09 -6.69 11.50
N THR A 14 -1.89 -6.28 11.86
CA THR A 14 -1.66 -5.19 12.83
C THR A 14 -0.81 -4.04 12.28
N VAL A 15 -0.36 -4.16 11.03
CA VAL A 15 0.58 -3.20 10.40
C VAL A 15 0.01 -2.50 9.15
N ASP A 16 -1.21 -2.88 8.72
CA ASP A 16 -1.82 -2.37 7.49
C ASP A 16 -3.01 -1.44 7.79
N GLY A 17 -2.81 -0.51 8.71
CA GLY A 17 -3.77 0.49 9.16
C GLY A 17 -4.04 0.44 10.67
N PRO A 18 -4.99 1.24 11.17
CA PRO A 18 -5.30 1.31 12.60
C PRO A 18 -5.99 0.03 13.10
N GLY A 19 -5.68 -0.37 14.32
CA GLY A 19 -6.30 -1.51 14.99
C GLY A 19 -6.01 -2.85 14.34
N ILE A 20 -6.84 -3.84 14.63
CA ILE A 20 -6.77 -5.18 13.99
C ILE A 20 -7.53 -5.12 12.66
N ARG A 21 -6.87 -5.60 11.59
CA ARG A 21 -7.40 -5.53 10.23
C ARG A 21 -7.68 -6.91 9.66
N PHE A 22 -8.79 -7.02 8.92
CA PHE A 22 -8.96 -8.06 7.91
C PHE A 22 -8.35 -7.56 6.61
N ILE A 23 -7.26 -8.19 6.16
CA ILE A 23 -6.50 -7.74 5.00
C ILE A 23 -6.84 -8.63 3.81
N VAL A 24 -7.22 -8.01 2.70
CA VAL A 24 -7.46 -8.67 1.42
C VAL A 24 -6.29 -8.38 0.49
N PHE A 25 -5.46 -9.37 0.24
CA PHE A 25 -4.36 -9.25 -0.72
C PHE A 25 -4.88 -9.52 -2.13
N THR A 26 -5.03 -8.47 -2.92
CA THR A 26 -5.48 -8.57 -4.32
C THR A 26 -4.40 -9.20 -5.19
N GLN A 27 -4.82 -9.87 -6.27
CA GLN A 27 -3.93 -10.42 -7.28
C GLN A 27 -3.81 -9.45 -8.45
N GLY A 28 -2.59 -9.32 -8.99
CA GLY A 28 -2.25 -8.44 -10.10
C GLY A 28 -1.62 -7.12 -9.65
N CYS A 29 -0.40 -6.85 -10.11
CA CYS A 29 0.31 -5.59 -9.86
C CYS A 29 1.08 -5.17 -11.12
N PRO A 30 0.97 -3.92 -11.59
CA PRO A 30 1.72 -3.43 -12.74
C PRO A 30 3.16 -3.06 -12.41
N LEU A 31 3.52 -2.96 -11.12
CA LEU A 31 4.87 -2.67 -10.66
C LEU A 31 5.73 -3.93 -10.60
N ARG A 32 7.05 -3.74 -10.65
CA ARG A 32 8.07 -4.79 -10.49
C ARG A 32 9.13 -4.30 -9.50
N CYS A 33 8.66 -3.92 -8.29
CA CYS A 33 9.53 -3.39 -7.24
C CYS A 33 10.63 -4.38 -6.90
N GLN A 34 11.89 -3.95 -6.95
CA GLN A 34 13.06 -4.82 -6.71
C GLN A 34 13.09 -5.43 -5.31
N TYR A 35 12.39 -4.81 -4.34
CA TYR A 35 12.26 -5.28 -2.95
C TYR A 35 10.89 -5.90 -2.65
N CYS A 36 10.12 -6.31 -3.65
CA CYS A 36 8.75 -6.77 -3.42
C CYS A 36 8.71 -8.01 -2.53
N HIS A 37 7.93 -7.96 -1.45
CA HIS A 37 7.69 -9.12 -0.58
C HIS A 37 6.59 -10.04 -1.08
N ASN A 38 5.75 -9.54 -2.00
CA ASN A 38 4.61 -10.25 -2.55
C ASN A 38 4.73 -10.42 -4.07
N ALA A 39 5.90 -10.85 -4.57
CA ALA A 39 6.13 -11.08 -6.00
C ALA A 39 5.14 -12.09 -6.60
N ASP A 40 4.63 -13.00 -5.78
CA ASP A 40 3.57 -13.96 -6.09
C ASP A 40 2.21 -13.31 -6.41
N THR A 41 2.02 -12.05 -6.08
CA THR A 41 0.80 -11.28 -6.44
C THR A 41 0.91 -10.52 -7.77
N TRP A 42 2.02 -10.58 -8.48
CA TRP A 42 2.23 -9.74 -9.67
C TRP A 42 1.37 -10.12 -10.87
N GLU A 43 1.15 -11.41 -11.09
CA GLU A 43 0.52 -11.91 -12.30
C GLU A 43 -0.98 -11.66 -12.29
N PHE A 44 -1.48 -11.01 -13.35
CA PHE A 44 -2.91 -10.81 -13.56
C PHE A 44 -3.57 -12.11 -14.05
N GLY A 45 -4.83 -12.33 -13.66
CA GLY A 45 -5.59 -13.50 -14.08
C GLY A 45 -5.32 -14.78 -13.28
N CYS A 46 -4.37 -14.74 -12.33
CA CYS A 46 -4.13 -15.80 -11.35
C CYS A 46 -4.86 -15.51 -10.04
N GLY A 47 -4.83 -16.48 -9.09
CA GLY A 47 -5.43 -16.34 -7.78
C GLY A 47 -6.87 -16.83 -7.70
N ARG A 48 -7.54 -16.54 -6.58
CA ARG A 48 -8.91 -16.98 -6.26
C ARG A 48 -9.91 -15.90 -6.64
N SER A 49 -10.90 -16.24 -7.48
CA SER A 49 -12.04 -15.35 -7.73
C SER A 49 -12.97 -15.31 -6.52
N VAL A 50 -13.36 -14.12 -6.10
CA VAL A 50 -14.27 -13.90 -4.98
C VAL A 50 -15.23 -12.74 -5.29
N SER A 51 -16.48 -12.82 -4.85
CA SER A 51 -17.40 -11.69 -4.97
C SER A 51 -17.12 -10.65 -3.86
N ALA A 52 -17.43 -9.38 -4.15
CA ALA A 52 -17.36 -8.31 -3.17
C ALA A 52 -18.16 -8.67 -1.89
N THR A 53 -19.37 -9.15 -2.06
CA THR A 53 -20.24 -9.57 -0.94
C THR A 53 -19.62 -10.69 -0.10
N ALA A 54 -19.08 -11.73 -0.72
CA ALA A 54 -18.52 -12.86 0.02
C ALA A 54 -17.31 -12.45 0.87
N ILE A 55 -16.43 -11.57 0.34
CA ILE A 55 -15.26 -11.13 1.10
C ILE A 55 -15.63 -10.20 2.27
N ILE A 56 -16.68 -9.39 2.11
CA ILE A 56 -17.17 -8.54 3.20
C ILE A 56 -17.92 -9.37 4.25
N GLU A 57 -18.69 -10.38 3.87
CA GLU A 57 -19.30 -11.34 4.83
C GLU A 57 -18.24 -12.11 5.63
N GLU A 58 -17.13 -12.51 5.00
CA GLU A 58 -16.01 -13.14 5.69
C GLU A 58 -15.37 -12.18 6.70
N ALA A 59 -15.13 -10.90 6.32
CA ALA A 59 -14.60 -9.89 7.22
C ALA A 59 -15.52 -9.59 8.41
N GLU A 60 -16.84 -9.61 8.20
CA GLU A 60 -17.84 -9.42 9.27
C GLU A 60 -17.70 -10.43 10.43
N GLY A 61 -17.19 -11.62 10.15
CA GLY A 61 -16.90 -12.62 11.19
C GLY A 61 -15.87 -12.16 12.25
N TYR A 62 -15.12 -11.08 11.93
CA TYR A 62 -14.09 -10.52 12.82
C TYR A 62 -14.49 -9.17 13.44
N ARG A 63 -15.74 -8.75 13.32
CA ARG A 63 -16.28 -7.46 13.78
C ARG A 63 -15.92 -7.14 15.23
N SER A 64 -15.99 -8.10 16.13
CA SER A 64 -15.67 -7.89 17.56
C SER A 64 -14.21 -7.43 17.78
N PHE A 65 -13.28 -7.88 16.94
CA PHE A 65 -11.89 -7.43 16.99
C PHE A 65 -11.76 -5.98 16.46
N PHE A 66 -12.52 -5.65 15.42
CA PHE A 66 -12.53 -4.28 14.86
C PHE A 66 -13.09 -3.28 15.87
N GLU A 67 -14.21 -3.59 16.49
CA GLU A 67 -14.85 -2.72 17.50
C GLU A 67 -13.96 -2.52 18.73
N ALA A 68 -13.24 -3.58 19.17
CA ALA A 68 -12.35 -3.52 20.32
C ALA A 68 -11.08 -2.68 20.08
N THR A 69 -10.64 -2.53 18.81
CA THR A 69 -9.33 -1.94 18.49
C THR A 69 -9.39 -0.71 17.58
N GLY A 70 -10.57 -0.32 17.09
CA GLY A 70 -10.72 0.68 16.03
C GLY A 70 -10.23 0.18 14.67
N GLY A 71 -10.28 -1.14 14.45
CA GLY A 71 -9.85 -1.81 13.23
C GLY A 71 -10.89 -1.82 12.11
N GLY A 72 -10.72 -2.73 11.14
CA GLY A 72 -11.63 -2.86 10.01
C GLY A 72 -11.04 -3.67 8.86
N ILE A 73 -11.35 -3.28 7.62
CA ILE A 73 -10.86 -3.98 6.42
C ILE A 73 -9.81 -3.16 5.68
N THR A 74 -8.78 -3.83 5.17
CA THR A 74 -7.74 -3.24 4.30
C THR A 74 -7.64 -4.03 3.01
N PHE A 75 -7.66 -3.35 1.88
CA PHE A 75 -7.33 -3.91 0.57
C PHE A 75 -5.89 -3.55 0.24
N SER A 76 -5.05 -4.59 0.06
CA SER A 76 -3.61 -4.54 -0.19
C SER A 76 -3.20 -5.61 -1.23
N GLY A 77 -1.97 -6.09 -1.18
CA GLY A 77 -1.47 -7.25 -1.93
C GLY A 77 -0.67 -6.89 -3.16
N GLY A 78 -1.24 -7.06 -4.36
CA GLY A 78 -0.70 -6.55 -5.62
C GLY A 78 -0.91 -5.04 -5.71
N GLU A 79 -1.86 -4.61 -6.55
CA GLU A 79 -2.29 -3.22 -6.60
C GLU A 79 -3.83 -3.20 -6.62
N PRO A 80 -4.49 -2.85 -5.50
CA PRO A 80 -5.95 -2.89 -5.40
C PRO A 80 -6.65 -2.02 -6.45
N LEU A 81 -6.06 -0.86 -6.79
CA LEU A 81 -6.59 0.04 -7.82
C LEU A 81 -6.57 -0.55 -9.25
N ALA A 82 -5.90 -1.69 -9.45
CA ALA A 82 -5.92 -2.42 -10.71
C ALA A 82 -7.21 -3.26 -10.91
N GLN A 83 -8.05 -3.39 -9.86
CA GLN A 83 -9.35 -4.07 -9.91
C GLN A 83 -10.47 -3.11 -9.45
N PRO A 84 -10.69 -1.99 -10.15
CA PRO A 84 -11.44 -0.85 -9.63
C PRO A 84 -12.92 -1.14 -9.38
N GLU A 85 -13.57 -1.96 -10.20
CA GLU A 85 -14.99 -2.29 -10.03
C GLU A 85 -15.22 -3.20 -8.82
N PHE A 86 -14.30 -4.15 -8.58
CA PHE A 86 -14.34 -5.01 -7.41
C PHE A 86 -14.07 -4.21 -6.14
N LEU A 87 -13.01 -3.38 -6.16
CA LEU A 87 -12.61 -2.56 -5.02
C LEU A 87 -13.74 -1.60 -4.62
N GLU A 88 -14.33 -0.87 -5.58
CA GLU A 88 -15.45 0.03 -5.31
C GLU A 88 -16.64 -0.70 -4.69
N ALA A 89 -17.05 -1.84 -5.27
CA ALA A 89 -18.17 -2.61 -4.77
C ALA A 89 -17.92 -3.12 -3.34
N ALA A 90 -16.72 -3.62 -3.05
CA ALA A 90 -16.36 -4.13 -1.73
C ALA A 90 -16.28 -3.01 -0.67
N LEU A 91 -15.64 -1.87 -1.00
CA LEU A 91 -15.56 -0.73 -0.08
C LEU A 91 -16.93 -0.16 0.24
N ARG A 92 -17.79 0.01 -0.78
CA ARG A 92 -19.16 0.48 -0.59
C ARG A 92 -19.95 -0.44 0.33
N GLU A 93 -19.87 -1.75 0.14
CA GLU A 93 -20.54 -2.73 0.99
C GLU A 93 -19.97 -2.72 2.43
N ALA A 94 -18.65 -2.62 2.59
CA ALA A 94 -18.00 -2.47 3.89
C ALA A 94 -18.51 -1.22 4.63
N LYS A 95 -18.62 -0.08 3.94
CA LYS A 95 -19.17 1.15 4.52
C LYS A 95 -20.62 1.02 4.91
N GLN A 96 -21.46 0.35 4.11
CA GLN A 96 -22.86 0.08 4.44
C GLN A 96 -23.01 -0.75 5.72
N LYS A 97 -22.03 -1.61 6.00
CA LYS A 97 -21.94 -2.39 7.23
C LYS A 97 -21.24 -1.64 8.39
N GLY A 98 -20.83 -0.40 8.18
CA GLY A 98 -20.15 0.43 9.19
C GLY A 98 -18.71 0.01 9.47
N LEU A 99 -18.05 -0.72 8.58
CA LEU A 99 -16.64 -1.07 8.72
C LEU A 99 -15.74 0.11 8.34
N HIS A 100 -14.65 0.29 9.06
CA HIS A 100 -13.58 1.21 8.69
C HIS A 100 -12.78 0.62 7.52
N THR A 101 -12.60 1.41 6.45
CA THR A 101 -12.05 0.97 5.17
C THR A 101 -10.69 1.61 4.89
N VAL A 102 -9.74 0.78 4.48
CA VAL A 102 -8.38 1.21 4.13
C VAL A 102 -7.98 0.65 2.77
N ILE A 103 -7.31 1.46 1.97
CA ILE A 103 -6.62 1.03 0.75
C ILE A 103 -5.12 1.19 0.97
N ASP A 104 -4.36 0.11 0.81
CA ASP A 104 -2.90 0.10 0.78
C ASP A 104 -2.44 -0.02 -0.68
N THR A 105 -1.85 1.04 -1.21
CA THR A 105 -1.59 1.18 -2.65
C THR A 105 -0.32 1.98 -2.93
N ALA A 106 0.31 1.70 -4.06
CA ALA A 106 1.34 2.58 -4.60
C ALA A 106 0.75 3.77 -5.41
N GLY A 107 -0.57 3.82 -5.64
CA GLY A 107 -1.20 4.85 -6.45
C GLY A 107 -0.69 4.88 -7.89
N SER A 108 -0.06 3.80 -8.36
CA SER A 108 0.54 3.72 -9.70
C SER A 108 -0.49 3.60 -10.82
N VAL A 109 -1.70 3.18 -10.46
CA VAL A 109 -2.89 3.12 -11.33
C VAL A 109 -3.93 4.08 -10.77
N VAL A 110 -4.49 4.92 -11.63
CA VAL A 110 -5.60 5.81 -11.27
C VAL A 110 -6.78 5.48 -12.19
N PRO A 111 -7.73 4.65 -11.74
CA PRO A 111 -8.85 4.23 -12.56
C PRO A 111 -9.86 5.36 -12.76
N LYS A 112 -10.74 5.23 -13.76
CA LYS A 112 -11.73 6.27 -14.10
C LYS A 112 -12.75 6.50 -12.98
N ASN A 113 -13.09 5.45 -12.22
CA ASN A 113 -14.02 5.50 -11.09
C ASN A 113 -13.32 5.76 -9.75
N ILE A 114 -12.11 6.36 -9.76
CA ILE A 114 -11.33 6.60 -8.53
C ILE A 114 -12.12 7.41 -7.50
N ASP A 115 -12.93 8.37 -7.91
CA ASP A 115 -13.71 9.19 -6.98
C ASP A 115 -14.78 8.37 -6.25
N GLN A 116 -15.46 7.45 -6.94
CA GLN A 116 -16.41 6.52 -6.31
C GLN A 116 -15.71 5.58 -5.31
N ILE A 117 -14.50 5.13 -5.61
CA ILE A 117 -13.68 4.34 -4.69
C ILE A 117 -13.37 5.17 -3.42
N LEU A 118 -12.93 6.41 -3.63
CA LEU A 118 -12.54 7.30 -2.54
C LEU A 118 -13.72 7.75 -1.67
N ASP A 119 -14.96 7.81 -2.22
CA ASP A 119 -16.17 8.09 -1.44
C ASP A 119 -16.45 7.03 -0.35
N HIS A 120 -15.85 5.86 -0.47
CA HIS A 120 -16.00 4.74 0.46
C HIS A 120 -14.70 4.37 1.18
N THR A 121 -13.70 5.27 1.20
CA THR A 121 -12.38 5.05 1.78
C THR A 121 -12.16 5.99 2.97
N ASP A 122 -11.85 5.43 4.15
CA ASP A 122 -11.59 6.23 5.35
C ASP A 122 -10.11 6.62 5.48
N LEU A 123 -9.19 5.79 4.97
CA LEU A 123 -7.76 6.01 5.05
C LEU A 123 -7.06 5.38 3.84
N VAL A 124 -6.03 6.03 3.34
CA VAL A 124 -5.13 5.45 2.33
C VAL A 124 -3.73 5.29 2.92
N LEU A 125 -3.18 4.09 2.87
CA LEU A 125 -1.76 3.83 3.04
C LEU A 125 -1.12 4.00 1.67
N LEU A 126 -0.36 5.08 1.50
CA LEU A 126 0.22 5.41 0.20
C LEU A 126 1.72 5.18 0.19
N ASP A 127 2.15 4.23 -0.61
CA ASP A 127 3.57 3.96 -0.83
C ASP A 127 4.21 4.95 -1.81
N ILE A 128 5.04 5.85 -1.33
CA ILE A 128 5.95 6.62 -2.20
C ILE A 128 7.22 5.79 -2.38
N LYS A 129 7.28 5.04 -3.49
CA LYS A 129 8.39 4.11 -3.75
C LYS A 129 9.71 4.84 -3.98
N HIS A 130 9.68 5.97 -4.68
CA HIS A 130 10.80 6.90 -4.83
C HIS A 130 10.31 8.26 -5.30
N ILE A 131 10.90 9.34 -4.80
CA ILE A 131 10.52 10.71 -5.19
C ILE A 131 11.10 11.11 -6.55
N ASP A 132 12.31 10.67 -6.89
CA ASP A 132 12.92 10.88 -8.20
C ASP A 132 12.36 9.90 -9.23
N ASP A 133 11.84 10.41 -10.36
CA ASP A 133 11.16 9.59 -11.38
C ASP A 133 12.10 8.60 -12.06
N ALA A 134 13.34 9.00 -12.34
CA ALA A 134 14.30 8.12 -13.01
C ALA A 134 14.65 6.92 -12.13
N THR A 135 14.93 7.15 -10.86
CA THR A 135 15.18 6.09 -9.87
C THR A 135 13.94 5.26 -9.61
N CYS A 136 12.74 5.88 -9.56
CA CYS A 136 11.48 5.15 -9.42
C CYS A 136 11.27 4.15 -10.56
N ARG A 137 11.56 4.55 -11.80
CA ARG A 137 11.49 3.64 -12.97
C ARG A 137 12.45 2.47 -12.88
N ILE A 138 13.66 2.70 -12.40
CA ILE A 138 14.66 1.63 -12.19
C ILE A 138 14.17 0.67 -11.10
N LEU A 139 13.64 1.22 -10.02
CA LEU A 139 13.25 0.48 -8.83
C LEU A 139 11.95 -0.34 -9.02
N THR A 140 10.99 0.20 -9.78
CA THR A 140 9.61 -0.33 -9.86
C THR A 140 9.16 -0.69 -11.27
N GLY A 141 9.90 -0.31 -12.30
CA GLY A 141 9.51 -0.42 -13.71
C GLY A 141 8.52 0.65 -14.18
N ARG A 142 8.12 1.60 -13.32
CA ARG A 142 7.11 2.62 -13.63
C ARG A 142 7.49 4.00 -13.09
N SER A 143 6.89 5.03 -13.71
CA SER A 143 6.98 6.42 -13.24
C SER A 143 6.24 6.61 -11.91
N ASN A 144 6.73 7.53 -11.08
CA ASN A 144 6.04 7.98 -9.87
C ASN A 144 4.96 9.04 -10.15
N ALA A 145 4.80 9.52 -11.39
CA ALA A 145 3.91 10.62 -11.72
C ALA A 145 2.45 10.37 -11.26
N ASN A 146 1.94 9.15 -11.46
CA ASN A 146 0.59 8.79 -11.01
C ASN A 146 0.49 8.78 -9.48
N THR A 147 1.48 8.22 -8.77
CA THR A 147 1.55 8.20 -7.30
C THR A 147 1.49 9.63 -6.73
N LEU A 148 2.33 10.54 -7.26
CA LEU A 148 2.38 11.92 -6.79
C LEU A 148 1.11 12.70 -7.14
N ALA A 149 0.52 12.46 -8.30
CA ALA A 149 -0.77 13.04 -8.68
C ALA A 149 -1.91 12.51 -7.81
N PHE A 150 -1.89 11.21 -7.49
CA PHE A 150 -2.86 10.59 -6.60
C PHE A 150 -2.77 11.13 -5.18
N ALA A 151 -1.55 11.31 -4.63
CA ALA A 151 -1.35 11.95 -3.33
C ALA A 151 -2.00 13.35 -3.26
N LYS A 152 -1.81 14.18 -4.30
CA LYS A 152 -2.45 15.51 -4.39
C LYS A 152 -3.98 15.41 -4.44
N ARG A 153 -4.52 14.45 -5.23
CA ARG A 153 -5.96 14.20 -5.26
C ARG A 153 -6.53 13.82 -3.90
N LEU A 154 -5.81 13.00 -3.12
CA LEU A 154 -6.21 12.66 -1.75
C LEU A 154 -6.21 13.91 -0.86
N ALA A 155 -5.23 14.81 -1.00
CA ALA A 155 -5.18 16.08 -0.30
C ALA A 155 -6.35 16.99 -0.68
N ASP A 156 -6.65 17.18 -1.98
CA ASP A 156 -7.76 17.98 -2.48
C ASP A 156 -9.12 17.47 -1.94
N ARG A 157 -9.23 16.19 -1.67
CA ARG A 157 -10.44 15.56 -1.10
C ARG A 157 -10.41 15.46 0.43
N ASN A 158 -9.34 15.90 1.07
CA ASN A 158 -9.09 15.80 2.51
C ASN A 158 -9.27 14.37 3.06
N ILE A 159 -8.83 13.36 2.29
CA ILE A 159 -8.83 11.97 2.72
C ILE A 159 -7.56 11.71 3.53
N PRO A 160 -7.67 11.15 4.76
CA PRO A 160 -6.51 10.84 5.58
C PRO A 160 -5.52 9.92 4.85
N VAL A 161 -4.22 10.22 4.99
CA VAL A 161 -3.15 9.43 4.36
C VAL A 161 -2.07 9.09 5.38
N TRP A 162 -1.65 7.83 5.39
CA TRP A 162 -0.37 7.43 5.95
C TRP A 162 0.60 7.18 4.80
N ILE A 163 1.69 7.92 4.76
CA ILE A 163 2.75 7.71 3.77
C ILE A 163 3.65 6.58 4.23
N ARG A 164 3.89 5.63 3.34
CA ARG A 164 4.82 4.51 3.55
C ARG A 164 6.02 4.63 2.62
N HIS A 165 7.21 4.39 3.16
CA HIS A 165 8.45 4.47 2.41
C HIS A 165 9.40 3.34 2.81
N VAL A 166 9.71 2.44 1.87
CA VAL A 166 10.67 1.36 2.12
C VAL A 166 12.09 1.90 2.05
N LEU A 167 12.85 1.75 3.13
CA LEU A 167 14.21 2.26 3.28
C LEU A 167 15.23 1.22 2.81
N VAL A 168 15.74 1.39 1.59
CA VAL A 168 16.72 0.48 0.97
C VAL A 168 18.06 1.18 0.84
N PRO A 169 19.13 0.67 1.50
CA PRO A 169 20.47 1.23 1.37
C PRO A 169 20.93 1.32 -0.09
N GLY A 170 21.52 2.46 -0.44
CA GLY A 170 22.00 2.73 -1.80
C GLY A 170 20.91 3.06 -2.83
N LEU A 171 19.62 2.94 -2.50
CA LEU A 171 18.51 3.24 -3.40
C LEU A 171 17.60 4.35 -2.84
N THR A 172 16.85 4.07 -1.79
CA THR A 172 15.85 5.00 -1.25
C THR A 172 16.32 5.72 0.03
N MET A 173 17.43 5.30 0.63
CA MET A 173 17.94 5.81 1.91
C MET A 173 18.77 7.10 1.79
N THR A 174 19.04 7.59 0.58
CA THR A 174 19.86 8.79 0.39
C THR A 174 19.18 10.02 1.02
N GLU A 175 19.89 10.76 1.85
CA GLU A 175 19.38 11.94 2.58
C GLU A 175 18.71 12.95 1.65
N THR A 176 19.29 13.21 0.46
CA THR A 176 18.72 14.11 -0.55
C THR A 176 17.31 13.67 -0.94
N PHE A 177 17.11 12.39 -1.20
CA PHE A 177 15.80 11.88 -1.62
C PHE A 177 14.80 11.83 -0.46
N LEU A 178 15.25 11.52 0.74
CA LEU A 178 14.41 11.60 1.94
C LEU A 178 13.92 13.03 2.18
N ARG A 179 14.80 14.04 2.07
CA ARG A 179 14.42 15.45 2.18
C ARG A 179 13.43 15.87 1.10
N GLN A 180 13.65 15.50 -0.15
CA GLN A 180 12.71 15.77 -1.25
C GLN A 180 11.35 15.09 -1.03
N THR A 181 11.34 13.87 -0.50
CA THR A 181 10.11 13.17 -0.11
C THR A 181 9.39 13.93 1.01
N GLY A 182 10.11 14.38 2.04
CA GLY A 182 9.58 15.18 3.13
C GLY A 182 8.99 16.51 2.65
N GLU A 183 9.71 17.22 1.77
CA GLU A 183 9.21 18.47 1.18
C GLU A 183 7.91 18.25 0.38
N PHE A 184 7.82 17.15 -0.37
CA PHE A 184 6.58 16.79 -1.05
C PHE A 184 5.45 16.49 -0.04
N ILE A 185 5.71 15.69 0.99
CA ILE A 185 4.74 15.36 2.05
C ILE A 185 4.17 16.64 2.68
N ARG A 186 5.02 17.63 3.00
CA ARG A 186 4.61 18.91 3.59
C ARG A 186 3.61 19.68 2.70
N THR A 187 3.59 19.45 1.39
CA THR A 187 2.65 20.12 0.48
C THR A 187 1.25 19.54 0.51
N LEU A 188 1.04 18.38 1.12
CA LEU A 188 -0.23 17.64 1.03
C LEU A 188 -1.27 18.06 2.07
N GLY A 189 -0.86 18.31 3.32
CA GLY A 189 -1.74 18.83 4.38
C GLY A 189 -2.73 17.82 4.99
N ASN A 190 -2.88 16.62 4.41
CA ASN A 190 -3.78 15.55 4.85
C ASN A 190 -3.04 14.31 5.35
N VAL A 191 -1.71 14.40 5.50
CA VAL A 191 -0.90 13.27 5.94
C VAL A 191 -0.91 13.21 7.46
N GLU A 192 -1.46 12.14 8.02
CA GLU A 192 -1.54 11.93 9.46
C GLU A 192 -0.31 11.22 10.01
N ARG A 193 0.36 10.42 9.17
CA ARG A 193 1.48 9.59 9.59
C ARG A 193 2.44 9.32 8.44
N VAL A 194 3.72 9.20 8.78
CA VAL A 194 4.75 8.63 7.90
C VAL A 194 5.30 7.37 8.54
N GLU A 195 5.45 6.32 7.77
CA GLU A 195 6.02 5.04 8.18
C GLU A 195 7.22 4.71 7.31
N VAL A 196 8.40 4.74 7.89
CA VAL A 196 9.61 4.21 7.26
C VAL A 196 9.67 2.71 7.53
N LEU A 197 9.69 1.93 6.45
CA LEU A 197 9.72 0.47 6.50
C LEU A 197 11.16 0.01 6.20
N PRO A 198 11.92 -0.46 7.20
CA PRO A 198 13.27 -0.97 6.93
C PRO A 198 13.22 -2.14 5.95
N TYR A 199 14.03 -2.06 4.89
CA TYR A 199 14.19 -3.16 3.95
C TYR A 199 14.68 -4.44 4.65
N HIS A 200 14.12 -5.57 4.26
CA HIS A 200 14.56 -6.90 4.70
C HIS A 200 14.31 -7.96 3.60
N GLN A 201 14.91 -9.13 3.76
CA GLN A 201 14.89 -10.18 2.73
C GLN A 201 13.89 -11.31 3.00
N LEU A 202 12.91 -11.12 3.88
CA LEU A 202 11.95 -12.16 4.26
C LEU A 202 11.07 -12.65 3.09
N GLY A 203 10.91 -11.86 2.02
CA GLY A 203 10.14 -12.23 0.82
C GLY A 203 10.94 -12.95 -0.28
N VAL A 204 12.26 -13.15 -0.12
CA VAL A 204 13.13 -13.70 -1.19
C VAL A 204 12.71 -15.09 -1.63
N TYR A 205 12.29 -15.94 -0.72
CA TYR A 205 11.81 -17.29 -1.04
C TYR A 205 10.67 -17.33 -2.07
N LYS A 206 9.86 -16.25 -2.15
CA LYS A 206 8.78 -16.13 -3.15
C LYS A 206 9.33 -15.89 -4.56
N TRP A 207 10.42 -15.11 -4.66
CA TRP A 207 11.13 -14.91 -5.93
C TRP A 207 11.74 -16.22 -6.42
N GLU A 208 12.40 -16.96 -5.53
CA GLU A 208 12.97 -18.28 -5.83
C GLU A 208 11.88 -19.26 -6.28
N ALA A 209 10.74 -19.29 -5.60
CA ALA A 209 9.60 -20.15 -5.96
C ALA A 209 9.00 -19.80 -7.33
N LEU A 210 9.14 -18.54 -7.78
CA LEU A 210 8.75 -18.08 -9.11
C LEU A 210 9.85 -18.27 -10.17
N GLY A 211 11.03 -18.77 -9.80
CA GLY A 211 12.18 -18.89 -10.68
C GLY A 211 12.79 -17.54 -11.09
N LEU A 212 12.61 -16.51 -10.28
CA LEU A 212 13.10 -15.17 -10.53
C LEU A 212 14.37 -14.87 -9.71
N ASP A 213 15.33 -14.22 -10.34
CA ASP A 213 16.49 -13.69 -9.62
C ASP A 213 16.09 -12.49 -8.75
N TYR A 214 16.48 -12.53 -7.47
CA TYR A 214 16.23 -11.42 -6.56
C TYR A 214 17.27 -10.30 -6.76
N PRO A 215 16.87 -9.08 -7.20
CA PRO A 215 17.84 -8.06 -7.61
C PRO A 215 18.67 -7.50 -6.45
N LEU A 216 18.15 -7.55 -5.21
CA LEU A 216 18.78 -6.97 -4.03
C LEU A 216 19.43 -8.02 -3.10
N LYS A 217 19.83 -9.18 -3.65
CA LYS A 217 20.42 -10.29 -2.86
C LYS A 217 21.65 -9.88 -2.05
N ASP A 218 22.44 -8.93 -2.57
CA ASP A 218 23.69 -8.46 -1.95
C ASP A 218 23.48 -7.15 -1.15
N VAL A 219 22.25 -6.63 -1.05
CA VAL A 219 21.93 -5.43 -0.28
C VAL A 219 21.57 -5.83 1.14
N LEU A 220 22.35 -5.37 2.12
CA LEU A 220 22.05 -5.59 3.53
C LEU A 220 20.90 -4.69 4.00
N PRO A 221 20.09 -5.13 4.98
CA PRO A 221 19.11 -4.24 5.63
C PRO A 221 19.78 -2.99 6.21
N PRO A 222 19.06 -1.85 6.29
CA PRO A 222 19.54 -0.67 7.00
C PRO A 222 19.72 -0.98 8.49
N SER A 223 20.60 -0.23 9.16
CA SER A 223 20.72 -0.31 10.62
C SER A 223 19.47 0.24 11.32
N ALA A 224 19.30 -0.08 12.59
CA ALA A 224 18.20 0.48 13.39
C ALA A 224 18.35 2.01 13.52
N GLU A 225 19.59 2.50 13.63
CA GLU A 225 19.93 3.92 13.69
C GLU A 225 19.54 4.64 12.39
N ASP A 226 19.86 4.05 11.22
CA ASP A 226 19.47 4.61 9.92
C ASP A 226 17.94 4.69 9.77
N ALA A 227 17.24 3.62 10.17
CA ALA A 227 15.78 3.57 10.10
C ALA A 227 15.15 4.63 11.02
N THR A 228 15.67 4.80 12.23
CA THR A 228 15.21 5.82 13.20
C THR A 228 15.46 7.23 12.65
N ALA A 229 16.66 7.50 12.15
CA ALA A 229 17.00 8.81 11.60
C ALA A 229 16.12 9.17 10.39
N ALA A 230 15.86 8.21 9.49
CA ALA A 230 14.97 8.42 8.35
C ALA A 230 13.52 8.67 8.80
N GLN A 231 13.04 7.92 9.81
CA GLN A 231 11.71 8.10 10.39
C GLN A 231 11.55 9.49 11.01
N GLU A 232 12.50 9.92 11.83
CA GLU A 232 12.50 11.24 12.46
C GLU A 232 12.55 12.36 11.41
N LEU A 233 13.42 12.22 10.41
CA LEU A 233 13.54 13.19 9.31
C LEU A 233 12.21 13.34 8.58
N LEU A 234 11.59 12.27 8.11
CA LEU A 234 10.34 12.35 7.36
C LEU A 234 9.17 12.82 8.24
N THR A 235 9.11 12.40 9.51
CA THR A 235 8.08 12.85 10.45
C THR A 235 8.17 14.37 10.72
N SER A 236 9.36 14.97 10.70
CA SER A 236 9.55 16.40 10.91
C SER A 236 8.87 17.29 9.85
N TYR A 237 8.42 16.73 8.74
CA TYR A 237 7.70 17.44 7.68
C TYR A 237 6.16 17.40 7.86
N LEU A 238 5.65 16.74 8.90
CA LEU A 238 4.21 16.70 9.21
C LEU A 238 3.70 17.94 10.00
N SER A 239 4.61 18.80 10.43
CA SER A 239 4.34 19.99 11.24
C SER A 239 4.17 21.26 10.41
#